data_1df98d2c4179ea98e1ae1a7b5b85d6e5
#
_entry.id   1df98d2c4179ea98e1ae1a7b5b85d6e5
#
_cell.length_a   1.000
_cell.length_b   1.000
_cell.length_c   1.000
_cell.angle_alpha   90.00
_cell.angle_beta   90.00
_cell.angle_gamma   90.00
#
_symmetry.space_group_name_H-M   'P 1'
#
loop_
_entity.id
_entity.type
_entity.pdbx_description
1 polymer ?
#
loop_
_entity_poly.entity_id
_entity_poly.type
_entity_poly.pdbx_seq_one_letter_code
_entity_poly.pdbx_strand_id
1 'polypeptide(L)'
;MAKNLMTGNEAVARGLYEAGVAFASAYPGTPSTEILENVAEKYKDSIACEWAPNEKVAFEAAVGASFVGGRSFAAMKHVGLNVAADPLLTFAYTGVNGGMVFVSADDPGLHSSQNEQDNRFYARMGKFIMLEPSDSQEAKDMAVMGLSLIHI
;
A
#
# COMPACT_ATOMS: atom_id res chain seq x y z
N MET A 1 5.43 -17.81 20.39
CA MET A 1 5.88 -16.64 19.61
C MET A 1 5.87 -15.42 20.52
N ALA A 2 6.90 -14.58 20.46
CA ALA A 2 6.90 -13.32 21.21
C ALA A 2 5.81 -12.39 20.63
N LYS A 3 5.03 -11.78 21.51
CA LYS A 3 4.04 -10.75 21.12
C LYS A 3 4.74 -9.39 21.14
N ASN A 4 4.64 -8.65 20.03
CA ASN A 4 5.13 -7.29 19.93
C ASN A 4 3.93 -6.33 19.82
N LEU A 5 3.98 -5.22 20.55
CA LEU A 5 3.02 -4.14 20.35
C LEU A 5 3.45 -3.33 19.12
N MET A 6 2.53 -3.17 18.15
CA MET A 6 2.76 -2.42 16.92
C MET A 6 1.56 -1.55 16.58
N THR A 7 1.81 -0.40 16.01
CA THR A 7 0.76 0.37 15.31
C THR A 7 0.34 -0.34 14.02
N GLY A 8 -0.79 0.06 13.42
CA GLY A 8 -1.21 -0.47 12.13
C GLY A 8 -0.17 -0.25 11.02
N ASN A 9 0.43 0.95 10.97
CA ASN A 9 1.47 1.29 9.99
C ASN A 9 2.74 0.45 10.15
N GLU A 10 3.20 0.21 11.39
CA GLU A 10 4.33 -0.70 11.68
C GLU A 10 4.01 -2.14 11.28
N ALA A 11 2.78 -2.58 11.53
CA ALA A 11 2.33 -3.93 11.20
C ALA A 11 2.27 -4.16 9.69
N VAL A 12 1.77 -3.17 8.92
CA VAL A 12 1.83 -3.22 7.44
C VAL A 12 3.28 -3.30 6.97
N ALA A 13 4.16 -2.40 7.42
CA ALA A 13 5.58 -2.41 7.05
C ALA A 13 6.24 -3.77 7.37
N ARG A 14 5.90 -4.37 8.50
CA ARG A 14 6.37 -5.72 8.87
C ARG A 14 5.83 -6.79 7.92
N GLY A 15 4.56 -6.73 7.54
CA GLY A 15 3.95 -7.64 6.58
C GLY A 15 4.60 -7.57 5.21
N LEU A 16 4.94 -6.37 4.73
CA LEU A 16 5.67 -6.17 3.47
C LEU A 16 7.03 -6.84 3.47
N TYR A 17 7.78 -6.70 4.58
CA TYR A 17 9.06 -7.35 4.75
C TYR A 17 8.92 -8.88 4.76
N GLU A 18 7.99 -9.44 5.53
CA GLU A 18 7.75 -10.90 5.61
C GLU A 18 7.29 -11.48 4.26
N ALA A 19 6.56 -10.69 3.46
CA ALA A 19 6.11 -11.08 2.13
C ALA A 19 7.19 -10.93 1.04
N GLY A 20 8.38 -10.42 1.36
CA GLY A 20 9.47 -10.26 0.41
C GLY A 20 9.19 -9.17 -0.64
N VAL A 21 8.62 -8.04 -0.22
CA VAL A 21 8.49 -6.86 -1.09
C VAL A 21 9.88 -6.37 -1.48
N ALA A 22 10.09 -6.13 -2.75
CA ALA A 22 11.36 -5.64 -3.28
C ALA A 22 11.39 -4.10 -3.41
N PHE A 23 10.24 -3.48 -3.66
CA PHE A 23 10.14 -2.04 -3.87
C PHE A 23 8.89 -1.45 -3.20
N ALA A 24 9.05 -0.31 -2.55
CA ALA A 24 7.97 0.44 -1.92
C ALA A 24 8.07 1.93 -2.26
N SER A 25 6.96 2.59 -2.57
CA SER A 25 6.91 4.01 -2.83
C SER A 25 5.67 4.66 -2.20
N ALA A 26 5.78 5.93 -1.83
CA ALA A 26 4.67 6.71 -1.29
C ALA A 26 4.86 8.20 -1.54
N TYR A 27 3.78 8.95 -1.42
CA TYR A 27 3.79 10.39 -1.22
C TYR A 27 3.34 10.69 0.21
N PRO A 28 4.01 11.61 0.94
CA PRO A 28 3.67 11.91 2.33
C PRO A 28 2.22 12.36 2.50
N GLY A 29 1.50 11.72 3.40
CA GLY A 29 0.11 12.06 3.72
C GLY A 29 -0.39 11.28 4.94
N THR A 30 -0.67 11.99 6.06
CA THR A 30 -1.25 11.37 7.27
C THR A 30 -2.65 10.83 6.97
N PRO A 31 -2.95 9.56 7.34
CA PRO A 31 -2.23 8.69 8.28
C PRO A 31 -1.28 7.64 7.66
N SER A 32 -0.99 7.65 6.36
CA SER A 32 -0.19 6.59 5.67
C SER A 32 1.32 6.79 5.70
N THR A 33 1.81 8.00 6.03
CA THR A 33 3.23 8.37 5.94
C THR A 33 4.15 7.40 6.67
N GLU A 34 3.79 7.01 7.89
CA GLU A 34 4.61 6.16 8.76
C GLU A 34 4.82 4.75 8.21
N ILE A 35 4.03 4.29 7.24
CA ILE A 35 4.28 2.98 6.62
C ILE A 35 5.64 2.99 5.92
N LEU A 36 5.88 3.97 5.03
CA LEU A 36 7.14 4.05 4.30
C LEU A 36 8.30 4.47 5.19
N GLU A 37 8.07 5.31 6.21
CA GLU A 37 9.08 5.65 7.22
C GLU A 37 9.57 4.40 7.94
N ASN A 38 8.66 3.52 8.40
CA ASN A 38 9.03 2.25 9.03
C ASN A 38 9.78 1.31 8.08
N VAL A 39 9.41 1.26 6.79
CA VAL A 39 10.16 0.49 5.78
C VAL A 39 11.58 1.05 5.64
N ALA A 40 11.73 2.37 5.49
CA ALA A 40 13.02 3.03 5.33
C ALA A 40 13.93 2.89 6.56
N GLU A 41 13.35 2.91 7.76
CA GLU A 41 14.10 2.79 9.00
C GLU A 41 14.51 1.34 9.31
N LYS A 42 13.55 0.40 9.21
CA LYS A 42 13.70 -0.95 9.75
C LYS A 42 14.10 -1.99 8.69
N TYR A 43 13.78 -1.75 7.40
CA TYR A 43 13.89 -2.77 6.34
C TYR A 43 14.62 -2.30 5.08
N LYS A 44 15.35 -1.19 5.13
CA LYS A 44 16.08 -0.58 4.00
C LYS A 44 17.09 -1.52 3.30
N ASP A 45 17.61 -2.49 4.02
CA ASP A 45 18.57 -3.46 3.46
C ASP A 45 17.86 -4.56 2.63
N SER A 46 16.55 -4.67 2.74
CA SER A 46 15.73 -5.69 2.08
C SER A 46 14.72 -5.11 1.09
N ILE A 47 14.26 -3.89 1.31
CA ILE A 47 13.23 -3.24 0.51
C ILE A 47 13.79 -1.90 0.00
N ALA A 48 13.96 -1.78 -1.32
CA ALA A 48 14.24 -0.48 -1.92
C ALA A 48 13.00 0.41 -1.77
N CYS A 49 13.16 1.61 -1.21
CA CYS A 49 12.03 2.51 -1.01
C CYS A 49 12.39 3.95 -1.36
N GLU A 50 11.40 4.70 -1.86
CA GLU A 50 11.57 6.11 -2.21
C GLU A 50 10.29 6.91 -2.05
N TRP A 51 10.46 8.19 -1.71
CA TRP A 51 9.39 9.19 -1.75
C TRP A 51 9.21 9.70 -3.16
N ALA A 52 7.99 9.66 -3.66
CA ALA A 52 7.63 10.21 -4.98
C ALA A 52 7.14 11.65 -4.87
N PRO A 53 7.15 12.42 -5.96
CA PRO A 53 6.64 13.81 -5.99
C PRO A 53 5.12 13.91 -5.88
N ASN A 54 4.38 12.83 -6.12
CA ASN A 54 2.94 12.68 -5.90
C ASN A 54 2.52 11.21 -5.91
N GLU A 55 1.26 10.94 -5.58
CA GLU A 55 0.72 9.58 -5.45
C GLU A 55 0.64 8.84 -6.78
N LYS A 56 0.39 9.54 -7.89
CA LYS A 56 0.39 8.94 -9.23
C LYS A 56 1.76 8.34 -9.55
N VAL A 57 2.82 9.12 -9.35
CA VAL A 57 4.20 8.66 -9.60
C VAL A 57 4.58 7.53 -8.63
N ALA A 58 4.20 7.63 -7.36
CA ALA A 58 4.43 6.54 -6.39
C ALA A 58 3.80 5.23 -6.85
N PHE A 59 2.54 5.29 -7.30
CA PHE A 59 1.81 4.12 -7.77
C PHE A 59 2.43 3.55 -9.05
N GLU A 60 2.74 4.40 -10.04
CA GLU A 60 3.35 3.99 -11.31
C GLU A 60 4.73 3.36 -11.13
N ALA A 61 5.54 3.86 -10.19
CA ALA A 61 6.84 3.25 -9.84
C ALA A 61 6.66 1.83 -9.28
N ALA A 62 5.68 1.64 -8.38
CA ALA A 62 5.35 0.32 -7.86
C ALA A 62 4.81 -0.62 -8.94
N VAL A 63 3.97 -0.13 -9.86
CA VAL A 63 3.51 -0.88 -11.05
C VAL A 63 4.69 -1.31 -11.92
N GLY A 64 5.64 -0.40 -12.17
CA GLY A 64 6.84 -0.71 -12.94
C GLY A 64 7.67 -1.85 -12.32
N ALA A 65 7.84 -1.83 -11.00
CA ALA A 65 8.51 -2.91 -10.26
C ALA A 65 7.74 -4.24 -10.38
N SER A 66 6.40 -4.20 -10.32
CA SER A 66 5.55 -5.38 -10.52
C SER A 66 5.67 -5.96 -11.94
N PHE A 67 5.75 -5.14 -12.97
CA PHE A 67 5.88 -5.61 -14.36
C PHE A 67 7.16 -6.40 -14.62
N VAL A 68 8.24 -6.09 -13.91
CA VAL A 68 9.50 -6.87 -13.99
C VAL A 68 9.55 -8.06 -13.01
N GLY A 69 8.43 -8.38 -12.36
CA GLY A 69 8.30 -9.55 -11.49
C GLY A 69 8.65 -9.29 -10.02
N GLY A 70 8.99 -8.06 -9.62
CA GLY A 70 9.22 -7.69 -8.24
C GLY A 70 7.91 -7.56 -7.46
N ARG A 71 7.87 -8.04 -6.21
CA ARG A 71 6.77 -7.69 -5.31
C ARG A 71 6.89 -6.23 -4.93
N SER A 72 5.80 -5.48 -5.05
CA SER A 72 5.83 -4.04 -4.87
C SER A 72 4.68 -3.49 -4.03
N PHE A 73 4.89 -2.29 -3.53
CA PHE A 73 3.96 -1.64 -2.62
C PHE A 73 3.85 -0.14 -2.88
N ALA A 74 2.65 0.40 -2.75
CA ALA A 74 2.41 1.84 -2.70
C ALA A 74 1.54 2.21 -1.49
N ALA A 75 1.79 3.38 -0.89
CA ALA A 75 0.94 3.90 0.19
C ALA A 75 0.50 5.33 -0.10
N MET A 76 -0.74 5.62 0.24
CA MET A 76 -1.33 6.94 0.14
C MET A 76 -2.52 7.10 1.07
N LYS A 77 -2.88 8.33 1.38
CA LYS A 77 -4.14 8.63 2.06
C LYS A 77 -5.30 8.60 1.04
N HIS A 78 -6.54 8.62 1.55
CA HIS A 78 -7.73 8.52 0.70
C HIS A 78 -7.80 9.55 -0.43
N VAL A 79 -7.44 10.82 -0.17
CA VAL A 79 -7.43 11.84 -1.23
C VAL A 79 -6.29 11.65 -2.23
N GLY A 80 -5.20 11.00 -1.83
CA GLY A 80 -4.11 10.62 -2.71
C GLY A 80 -4.54 9.57 -3.73
N LEU A 81 -5.50 8.72 -3.37
CA LEU A 81 -6.07 7.73 -4.30
C LEU A 81 -6.76 8.40 -5.49
N ASN A 82 -7.34 9.60 -5.31
CA ASN A 82 -7.90 10.38 -6.41
C ASN A 82 -6.81 10.79 -7.43
N VAL A 83 -5.60 11.11 -6.95
CA VAL A 83 -4.45 11.45 -7.80
C VAL A 83 -3.92 10.22 -8.54
N ALA A 84 -3.92 9.06 -7.89
CA ALA A 84 -3.48 7.79 -8.46
C ALA A 84 -4.60 7.04 -9.22
N ALA A 85 -5.80 7.60 -9.35
CA ALA A 85 -6.96 6.91 -9.94
C ALA A 85 -6.72 6.47 -11.38
N ASP A 86 -6.06 7.28 -12.19
CA ASP A 86 -5.75 6.96 -13.59
C ASP A 86 -4.88 5.70 -13.72
N PRO A 87 -3.67 5.61 -13.15
CA PRO A 87 -2.88 4.39 -13.21
C PRO A 87 -3.55 3.22 -12.48
N LEU A 88 -4.24 3.46 -11.36
CA LEU A 88 -4.93 2.42 -10.61
C LEU A 88 -5.96 1.69 -11.48
N LEU A 89 -6.86 2.42 -12.12
CA LEU A 89 -7.92 1.84 -12.94
C LEU A 89 -7.37 1.21 -14.22
N THR A 90 -6.34 1.80 -14.81
CA THR A 90 -5.65 1.21 -15.96
C THR A 90 -4.96 -0.10 -15.58
N PHE A 91 -4.24 -0.10 -14.45
CA PHE A 91 -3.52 -1.27 -13.95
C PHE A 91 -4.44 -2.43 -13.56
N ALA A 92 -5.65 -2.15 -13.08
CA ALA A 92 -6.65 -3.17 -12.78
C ALA A 92 -7.01 -4.06 -14.00
N TYR A 93 -6.82 -3.56 -15.21
CA TYR A 93 -7.06 -4.31 -16.45
C TYR A 93 -5.81 -4.96 -17.05
N THR A 94 -4.62 -4.42 -16.79
CA THR A 94 -3.37 -4.93 -17.38
C THR A 94 -2.82 -6.15 -16.65
N GLY A 95 -3.15 -6.30 -15.36
CA GLY A 95 -2.63 -7.39 -14.52
C GLY A 95 -1.21 -7.18 -14.04
N VAL A 96 -0.65 -8.17 -13.39
CA VAL A 96 0.65 -8.13 -12.70
C VAL A 96 1.52 -9.33 -13.07
N ASN A 97 2.85 -9.14 -13.02
CA ASN A 97 3.82 -10.25 -13.04
C ASN A 97 4.34 -10.54 -11.62
N GLY A 98 4.71 -9.49 -10.86
CA GLY A 98 4.96 -9.57 -9.42
C GLY A 98 3.75 -9.09 -8.65
N GLY A 99 3.50 -9.64 -7.46
CA GLY A 99 2.40 -9.18 -6.60
C GLY A 99 2.54 -7.72 -6.25
N MET A 100 1.46 -6.96 -6.34
CA MET A 100 1.40 -5.57 -5.90
C MET A 100 0.25 -5.36 -4.92
N VAL A 101 0.55 -4.69 -3.83
CA VAL A 101 -0.45 -4.21 -2.86
C VAL A 101 -0.30 -2.70 -2.70
N PHE A 102 -1.40 -2.00 -2.56
CA PHE A 102 -1.36 -0.62 -2.12
C PHE A 102 -2.26 -0.41 -0.89
N VAL A 103 -1.90 0.55 -0.06
CA VAL A 103 -2.70 0.98 1.08
C VAL A 103 -3.31 2.34 0.79
N SER A 104 -4.63 2.42 0.89
CA SER A 104 -5.37 3.68 1.01
C SER A 104 -5.77 3.86 2.47
N ALA A 105 -5.10 4.77 3.16
CA ALA A 105 -5.38 5.02 4.57
C ALA A 105 -6.38 6.16 4.71
N ASP A 106 -7.55 5.82 5.23
CA ASP A 106 -8.63 6.78 5.43
C ASP A 106 -8.41 7.63 6.69
N ASP A 107 -9.01 8.81 6.72
CA ASP A 107 -8.99 9.75 7.84
C ASP A 107 -10.43 10.12 8.21
N PRO A 108 -11.18 9.21 8.84
CA PRO A 108 -12.55 9.49 9.24
C PRO A 108 -12.60 10.62 10.26
N GLY A 109 -13.52 11.56 10.07
CA GLY A 109 -13.63 12.75 10.89
C GLY A 109 -12.70 13.90 10.48
N LEU A 110 -11.97 13.81 9.37
CA LEU A 110 -11.19 14.89 8.77
C LEU A 110 -10.10 15.49 9.67
N HIS A 111 -9.45 14.68 10.50
CA HIS A 111 -8.46 15.19 11.47
C HIS A 111 -7.24 15.84 10.79
N SER A 112 -6.84 15.34 9.60
CA SER A 112 -5.68 15.81 8.84
C SER A 112 -5.96 15.86 7.33
N SER A 113 -7.21 15.98 6.93
CA SER A 113 -7.64 15.90 5.53
C SER A 113 -8.67 16.96 5.19
N GLN A 114 -8.80 17.30 3.91
CA GLN A 114 -9.75 18.30 3.40
C GLN A 114 -11.17 17.75 3.22
N ASN A 115 -11.35 16.43 3.20
CA ASN A 115 -12.65 15.76 3.08
C ASN A 115 -12.61 14.39 3.76
N GLU A 116 -13.77 13.77 3.86
CA GLU A 116 -13.96 12.36 4.18
C GLU A 116 -14.47 11.64 2.93
N GLN A 117 -13.88 10.47 2.60
CA GLN A 117 -14.14 9.78 1.35
C GLN A 117 -14.14 8.27 1.56
N ASP A 118 -15.15 7.58 1.03
CA ASP A 118 -15.24 6.11 1.06
C ASP A 118 -14.54 5.51 -0.16
N ASN A 119 -13.29 5.06 0.02
CA ASN A 119 -12.48 4.51 -1.05
C ASN A 119 -12.85 3.06 -1.44
N ARG A 120 -13.79 2.41 -0.75
CA ARG A 120 -14.31 1.09 -1.13
C ARG A 120 -14.97 1.12 -2.52
N PHE A 121 -15.48 2.27 -2.94
CA PHE A 121 -16.04 2.45 -4.28
C PHE A 121 -14.99 2.34 -5.39
N TYR A 122 -13.73 2.69 -5.16
CA TYR A 122 -12.64 2.46 -6.13
C TYR A 122 -12.43 0.97 -6.38
N ALA A 123 -12.38 0.16 -5.33
CA ALA A 123 -12.23 -1.28 -5.47
C ALA A 123 -13.41 -1.90 -6.25
N ARG A 124 -14.63 -1.44 -5.95
CA ARG A 124 -15.83 -1.91 -6.65
C ARG A 124 -15.84 -1.51 -8.14
N MET A 125 -15.42 -0.30 -8.46
CA MET A 125 -15.35 0.21 -9.84
C MET A 125 -14.24 -0.50 -10.63
N GLY A 126 -13.05 -0.63 -10.05
CA GLY A 126 -11.89 -1.27 -10.66
C GLY A 126 -11.94 -2.80 -10.62
N LYS A 127 -12.87 -3.39 -9.88
CA LYS A 127 -13.03 -4.86 -9.70
C LYS A 127 -11.79 -5.55 -9.16
N PHE A 128 -11.04 -4.88 -8.29
CA PHE A 128 -9.90 -5.47 -7.60
C PHE A 128 -10.24 -5.82 -6.15
N ILE A 129 -9.45 -6.72 -5.58
CA ILE A 129 -9.65 -7.21 -4.22
C ILE A 129 -9.36 -6.08 -3.24
N MET A 130 -10.23 -5.91 -2.25
CA MET A 130 -10.05 -5.00 -1.15
C MET A 130 -10.11 -5.76 0.17
N LEU A 131 -9.16 -5.46 1.05
CA LEU A 131 -9.05 -6.00 2.39
C LEU A 131 -9.14 -4.84 3.38
N GLU A 132 -9.84 -5.03 4.48
CA GLU A 132 -10.10 -4.00 5.48
C GLU A 132 -9.77 -4.56 6.87
N PRO A 133 -8.54 -4.34 7.37
CA PRO A 133 -8.11 -4.90 8.65
C PRO A 133 -8.78 -4.22 9.83
N SER A 134 -9.14 -4.98 10.86
CA SER A 134 -9.74 -4.48 12.11
C SER A 134 -8.71 -4.22 13.21
N ASP A 135 -7.51 -4.79 13.10
CA ASP A 135 -6.42 -4.61 14.06
C ASP A 135 -5.03 -4.71 13.40
N SER A 136 -3.98 -4.49 14.19
CA SER A 136 -2.60 -4.53 13.69
C SER A 136 -2.16 -5.93 13.24
N GLN A 137 -2.69 -7.01 13.83
CA GLN A 137 -2.36 -8.35 13.39
C GLN A 137 -2.96 -8.63 12.01
N GLU A 138 -4.23 -8.26 11.80
CA GLU A 138 -4.88 -8.38 10.49
C GLU A 138 -4.21 -7.49 9.45
N ALA A 139 -3.81 -6.26 9.81
CA ALA A 139 -3.09 -5.37 8.90
C ALA A 139 -1.81 -6.01 8.36
N LYS A 140 -1.03 -6.67 9.22
CA LYS A 140 0.16 -7.44 8.82
C LYS A 140 -0.21 -8.62 7.93
N ASP A 141 -1.15 -9.44 8.38
CA ASP A 141 -1.49 -10.70 7.69
C ASP A 141 -2.17 -10.44 6.34
N MET A 142 -3.00 -9.39 6.23
CA MET A 142 -3.63 -8.97 4.98
C MET A 142 -2.62 -8.39 3.98
N ALA A 143 -1.58 -7.70 4.42
CA ALA A 143 -0.49 -7.27 3.55
C ALA A 143 0.23 -8.49 2.91
N VAL A 144 0.52 -9.51 3.71
CA VAL A 144 1.11 -10.77 3.23
C VAL A 144 0.15 -11.50 2.28
N MET A 145 -1.11 -11.62 2.67
CA MET A 145 -2.14 -12.30 1.89
C MET A 145 -2.37 -11.61 0.54
N GLY A 146 -2.52 -10.29 0.54
CA GLY A 146 -2.75 -9.50 -0.69
C GLY A 146 -1.65 -9.71 -1.73
N LEU A 147 -0.38 -9.76 -1.30
CA LEU A 147 0.74 -10.04 -2.18
C LEU A 147 0.78 -11.48 -2.71
N SER A 148 0.07 -12.41 -2.07
CA SER A 148 -0.02 -13.81 -2.51
C SER A 148 -1.18 -14.06 -3.47
N LEU A 149 -2.16 -13.15 -3.56
CA LEU A 149 -3.37 -13.36 -4.37
C LEU A 149 -3.14 -13.27 -5.88
N ILE A 150 -1.95 -12.90 -6.32
CA ILE A 150 -1.55 -12.93 -7.74
C ILE A 150 -1.69 -14.34 -8.38
N HIS A 151 -1.75 -15.38 -7.56
CA HIS A 151 -1.80 -16.78 -8.02
C HIS A 151 -3.24 -17.36 -8.08
N ILE A 152 -4.27 -16.53 -7.91
CA ILE A 152 -5.68 -16.95 -7.92
C ILE A 152 -6.31 -16.72 -9.29
#